data_745b55ee2576aa622cf2a503d09e44fb
#
_entry.id   745b55ee2576aa622cf2a503d09e44fb
#
_cell.length_a   1.000
_cell.length_b   1.000
_cell.length_c   1.000
_cell.angle_alpha   90.00
_cell.angle_beta   90.00
_cell.angle_gamma   90.00
#
_symmetry.space_group_name_H-M   'P 1'
#
loop_
_entity.id
_entity.type
_entity.pdbx_description
1 polymer ?
#
loop_
_entity_poly.entity_id
_entity_poly.type
_entity_poly.pdbx_seq_one_letter_code
_entity_poly.pdbx_strand_id
1 'polypeptide(L)'
;MEAVISALAGQVAKLAEMPSGSNTPIPFNGVVAMDEEEKQQLMEAVSRVLSEETARIASRVTQGFEQGEGGTVTYNTGYAGSGYGDAASDTQRMLEEMAEAQVYEAMEEELSEELQREADSISYGNAHRGIDVTVNRMVHIDQEMIDNYNAIAPELLQLSKRLQRSIRSVLTDKRQGGKQTGLLAGKRLNQHALYRDDGRVFCNSRLPTEPINLAVALLVDESGSMCGSDRITRARATAIVVHDFCEKLGIPVMIMGHTASSRMVDLYSYAAFDSVDRNDRYRLMDMSARWCNRDGAALRFVAEKLVKYPADAKMLLIISDGQPNDDDYGGSAAEADLRGIKLEYSRRGVQIFAAAIGTDRDRIERIYGNGYLDISDLNQLPIMLTQLIARNLPK
;
A
#
# COMPACT_ATOMS: atom_id res chain seq x y z
N MET A 1 15.70 12.60 -13.74
CA MET A 1 15.33 13.28 -12.49
C MET A 1 16.30 14.39 -12.13
N GLU A 2 17.55 14.11 -11.75
CA GLU A 2 18.56 15.14 -11.41
C GLU A 2 18.73 16.23 -12.48
N ALA A 3 18.65 15.91 -13.77
CA ALA A 3 18.79 16.89 -14.86
C ALA A 3 17.61 17.89 -14.92
N VAL A 4 16.39 17.46 -14.58
CA VAL A 4 15.20 18.34 -14.57
C VAL A 4 15.21 19.23 -13.33
N ILE A 5 15.55 18.66 -12.17
CA ILE A 5 15.71 19.40 -10.90
C ILE A 5 16.85 20.42 -11.06
N SER A 6 17.97 20.03 -11.62
CA SER A 6 19.10 20.93 -11.88
C SER A 6 18.78 22.05 -12.88
N ALA A 7 17.96 21.77 -13.89
CA ALA A 7 17.53 22.78 -14.87
C ALA A 7 16.57 23.79 -14.26
N LEU A 8 15.61 23.32 -13.42
CA LEU A 8 14.67 24.17 -12.68
C LEU A 8 15.41 25.02 -11.62
N ALA A 9 16.26 24.39 -10.83
CA ALA A 9 17.10 25.10 -9.84
C ALA A 9 17.98 26.16 -10.50
N GLY A 10 18.56 25.85 -11.67
CA GLY A 10 19.36 26.78 -12.43
C GLY A 10 18.57 27.97 -13.01
N GLN A 11 17.31 27.78 -13.37
CA GLN A 11 16.43 28.88 -13.83
C GLN A 11 15.98 29.76 -12.68
N VAL A 12 15.63 29.17 -11.51
CA VAL A 12 15.24 29.91 -10.32
C VAL A 12 16.43 30.68 -9.74
N ALA A 13 17.63 30.10 -9.72
CA ALA A 13 18.86 30.80 -9.30
C ALA A 13 19.15 32.01 -10.20
N LYS A 14 18.95 31.91 -11.52
CA LYS A 14 19.11 33.03 -12.45
C LYS A 14 18.07 34.14 -12.21
N LEU A 15 16.85 33.80 -11.82
CA LEU A 15 15.81 34.78 -11.48
C LEU A 15 16.06 35.45 -10.12
N ALA A 16 16.67 34.73 -9.16
CA ALA A 16 17.08 35.27 -7.87
C ALA A 16 18.35 36.14 -7.95
N GLU A 17 19.22 35.94 -8.95
CA GLU A 17 20.44 36.72 -9.17
C GLU A 17 20.22 38.02 -9.98
N MET A 18 19.00 38.29 -10.46
CA MET A 18 18.72 39.55 -11.15
C MET A 18 18.81 40.73 -10.18
N PRO A 19 19.63 41.74 -10.45
CA PRO A 19 19.92 42.80 -9.51
C PRO A 19 18.69 43.71 -9.34
N SER A 20 18.01 43.59 -8.21
CA SER A 20 17.15 44.67 -7.73
C SER A 20 18.06 45.77 -7.17
N GLY A 21 18.05 46.91 -7.81
CA GLY A 21 18.95 48.04 -7.53
C GLY A 21 18.67 48.75 -6.23
N SER A 22 18.72 48.13 -5.08
CA SER A 22 18.87 48.79 -3.81
C SER A 22 19.36 47.84 -2.71
N ASN A 23 20.40 48.27 -2.04
CA ASN A 23 21.10 47.59 -0.92
C ASN A 23 20.36 47.71 0.43
N THR A 24 19.04 47.73 0.41
CA THR A 24 18.21 47.74 1.63
C THR A 24 17.76 46.32 1.95
N PRO A 25 17.92 45.84 3.20
CA PRO A 25 17.35 44.53 3.59
C PRO A 25 15.85 44.58 3.40
N ILE A 26 15.34 43.74 2.53
CA ILE A 26 13.91 43.57 2.30
C ILE A 26 13.35 42.88 3.54
N PRO A 27 12.42 43.50 4.28
CA PRO A 27 11.75 42.80 5.37
C PRO A 27 10.99 41.61 4.74
N PHE A 28 10.99 40.46 5.40
CA PHE A 28 10.39 39.21 4.99
C PHE A 28 8.85 39.30 5.01
N ASN A 29 8.29 40.15 4.21
CA ASN A 29 6.88 40.22 3.86
C ASN A 29 6.66 39.68 2.43
N GLY A 30 7.57 38.85 1.94
CA GLY A 30 7.37 37.99 0.81
C GLY A 30 7.12 38.66 -0.55
N VAL A 31 7.45 39.92 -0.72
CA VAL A 31 7.29 40.58 -2.02
C VAL A 31 8.66 40.77 -2.63
N VAL A 32 9.08 39.78 -3.44
CA VAL A 32 10.01 40.07 -4.53
C VAL A 32 9.20 40.86 -5.56
N ALA A 33 9.48 42.13 -5.74
CA ALA A 33 8.84 42.93 -6.77
C ALA A 33 9.33 42.43 -8.14
N MET A 34 8.63 41.45 -8.68
CA MET A 34 8.75 41.03 -10.08
C MET A 34 7.92 41.98 -10.93
N ASP A 35 8.45 42.39 -12.07
CA ASP A 35 7.63 43.07 -13.05
C ASP A 35 6.68 42.07 -13.76
N GLU A 36 5.70 42.56 -14.50
CA GLU A 36 4.67 41.74 -15.15
C GLU A 36 5.28 40.82 -16.25
N GLU A 37 6.39 41.22 -16.86
CA GLU A 37 7.10 40.43 -17.85
C GLU A 37 7.84 39.24 -17.21
N GLU A 38 8.49 39.48 -16.07
CA GLU A 38 9.16 38.43 -15.27
C GLU A 38 8.18 37.40 -14.71
N LYS A 39 7.01 37.86 -14.23
CA LYS A 39 5.91 37.00 -13.78
C LYS A 39 5.40 36.13 -14.92
N GLN A 40 5.23 36.69 -16.09
CA GLN A 40 4.71 35.96 -17.26
C GLN A 40 5.72 34.93 -17.77
N GLN A 41 7.01 35.24 -17.74
CA GLN A 41 8.09 34.30 -18.07
C GLN A 41 8.20 33.16 -17.06
N LEU A 42 8.02 33.45 -15.75
CA LEU A 42 7.98 32.43 -14.70
C LEU A 42 6.78 31.51 -14.88
N MET A 43 5.60 32.09 -15.12
CA MET A 43 4.37 31.32 -15.37
C MET A 43 4.46 30.46 -16.63
N GLU A 44 5.09 30.96 -17.71
CA GLU A 44 5.35 30.15 -18.91
C GLU A 44 6.36 29.03 -18.65
N ALA A 45 7.41 29.27 -17.87
CA ALA A 45 8.41 28.27 -17.53
C ALA A 45 7.77 27.18 -16.63
N VAL A 46 6.96 27.58 -15.66
CA VAL A 46 6.21 26.70 -14.80
C VAL A 46 5.17 25.88 -15.58
N SER A 47 4.42 26.51 -16.50
CA SER A 47 3.39 25.82 -17.30
C SER A 47 3.96 24.85 -18.35
N ARG A 48 5.22 25.00 -18.75
CA ARG A 48 5.90 24.05 -19.65
C ARG A 48 6.38 22.78 -18.97
N VAL A 49 6.57 22.85 -17.66
CA VAL A 49 7.21 21.78 -16.88
C VAL A 49 6.22 21.10 -15.94
N LEU A 50 5.13 21.79 -15.60
CA LEU A 50 4.19 21.34 -14.59
C LEU A 50 2.80 21.04 -15.21
N SER A 51 2.10 20.02 -14.66
CA SER A 51 0.71 19.77 -15.00
C SER A 51 -0.16 21.01 -14.71
N GLU A 52 -1.32 21.13 -15.38
CA GLU A 52 -2.22 22.29 -15.20
C GLU A 52 -2.61 22.53 -13.73
N GLU A 53 -2.66 21.47 -12.94
CA GLU A 53 -3.07 21.51 -11.53
C GLU A 53 -1.93 22.01 -10.64
N THR A 54 -0.73 21.56 -10.88
CA THR A 54 0.48 22.04 -10.20
C THR A 54 0.78 23.50 -10.59
N ALA A 55 0.51 23.88 -11.84
CA ALA A 55 0.58 25.27 -12.28
C ALA A 55 -0.47 26.17 -11.58
N ARG A 56 -1.67 25.64 -11.27
CA ARG A 56 -2.68 26.32 -10.45
C ARG A 56 -2.24 26.52 -9.00
N ILE A 57 -1.57 25.53 -8.42
CA ILE A 57 -1.02 25.64 -7.06
C ILE A 57 0.10 26.68 -7.05
N ALA A 58 1.02 26.63 -8.00
CA ALA A 58 2.08 27.63 -8.15
C ALA A 58 1.51 29.05 -8.36
N SER A 59 0.44 29.21 -9.16
CA SER A 59 -0.22 30.50 -9.36
C SER A 59 -0.93 31.01 -8.10
N ARG A 60 -1.51 30.12 -7.28
CA ARG A 60 -2.11 30.49 -5.98
C ARG A 60 -1.06 30.96 -4.98
N VAL A 61 0.10 30.31 -4.98
CA VAL A 61 1.23 30.71 -4.13
C VAL A 61 1.75 32.08 -4.57
N THR A 62 1.95 32.31 -5.87
CA THR A 62 2.36 33.63 -6.38
C THR A 62 1.31 34.71 -6.14
N GLN A 63 0.01 34.43 -6.25
CA GLN A 63 -1.05 35.37 -5.90
C GLN A 63 -1.14 35.64 -4.40
N GLY A 64 -0.83 34.65 -3.55
CA GLY A 64 -0.71 34.85 -2.10
C GLY A 64 0.41 35.84 -1.71
N PHE A 65 1.46 35.93 -2.52
CA PHE A 65 2.53 36.92 -2.36
C PHE A 65 2.09 38.35 -2.76
N GLU A 66 1.12 38.48 -3.67
CA GLU A 66 0.64 39.79 -4.18
C GLU A 66 -0.38 40.48 -3.27
N GLN A 67 -1.13 39.74 -2.47
CA GLN A 67 -2.22 40.28 -1.64
C GLN A 67 -1.78 40.74 -0.24
N GLY A 68 -0.49 40.85 0.02
CA GLY A 68 0.08 41.19 1.33
C GLY A 68 0.14 42.67 1.66
N GLU A 69 -0.93 43.45 1.36
CA GLU A 69 -1.11 44.75 2.04
C GLU A 69 -1.58 44.51 3.48
N GLY A 70 -0.62 44.40 4.40
CA GLY A 70 -0.83 44.59 5.83
C GLY A 70 -1.31 43.43 6.68
N GLY A 71 -1.32 42.20 6.18
CA GLY A 71 -1.69 41.02 6.95
C GLY A 71 -0.48 40.11 7.24
N THR A 72 -0.14 39.95 8.49
CA THR A 72 0.86 38.95 8.94
C THR A 72 0.31 37.56 8.65
N VAL A 73 0.73 36.92 7.57
CA VAL A 73 0.48 35.50 7.35
C VAL A 73 1.47 34.73 8.23
N THR A 74 1.01 34.34 9.40
CA THR A 74 1.76 33.47 10.28
C THR A 74 1.70 32.06 9.69
N TYR A 75 2.73 31.67 8.95
CA TYR A 75 2.97 30.26 8.70
C TYR A 75 3.37 29.62 10.03
N ASN A 76 2.53 28.73 10.51
CA ASN A 76 2.81 27.94 11.72
C ASN A 76 3.78 26.82 11.35
N THR A 77 5.00 27.18 10.95
CA THR A 77 6.10 26.23 10.90
C THR A 77 6.56 26.05 12.32
N GLY A 78 6.34 24.88 12.90
CA GLY A 78 6.81 24.51 14.24
C GLY A 78 8.34 24.43 14.35
N TYR A 79 9.05 25.42 13.85
CA TYR A 79 10.48 25.62 13.96
C TYR A 79 10.76 27.01 14.56
N ALA A 80 10.82 27.03 15.87
CA ALA A 80 11.35 28.18 16.60
C ALA A 80 12.87 28.14 16.51
N GLY A 81 13.46 28.96 15.66
CA GLY A 81 14.91 29.15 15.69
C GLY A 81 15.48 29.72 14.39
N SER A 82 15.88 30.95 14.46
CA SER A 82 16.61 31.79 13.50
C SER A 82 15.75 32.38 12.38
N GLY A 83 15.33 33.61 12.57
CA GLY A 83 14.89 34.52 11.50
C GLY A 83 16.03 34.76 10.53
N TYR A 84 15.74 34.81 9.27
CA TYR A 84 16.52 34.92 8.04
C TYR A 84 16.83 33.59 7.38
N GLY A 85 15.75 32.85 7.02
CA GLY A 85 15.81 31.91 5.91
C GLY A 85 15.94 32.70 4.61
N ASP A 86 16.86 32.31 3.79
CA ASP A 86 17.06 32.89 2.48
C ASP A 86 15.80 32.59 1.63
N ALA A 87 15.04 33.61 1.26
CA ALA A 87 13.80 33.46 0.48
C ALA A 87 14.06 32.67 -0.83
N ALA A 88 15.23 32.78 -1.40
CA ALA A 88 15.67 32.02 -2.56
C ALA A 88 15.77 30.51 -2.23
N SER A 89 16.27 30.13 -1.06
CA SER A 89 16.37 28.71 -0.67
C SER A 89 15.01 28.09 -0.37
N ASP A 90 14.07 28.84 0.18
CA ASP A 90 12.72 28.35 0.44
C ASP A 90 11.91 28.18 -0.87
N THR A 91 12.09 29.10 -1.81
CA THR A 91 11.50 28.99 -3.15
C THR A 91 12.10 27.82 -3.93
N GLN A 92 13.41 27.61 -3.85
CA GLN A 92 14.09 26.47 -4.47
C GLN A 92 13.59 25.14 -3.88
N ARG A 93 13.49 25.04 -2.55
CA ARG A 93 12.98 23.84 -1.88
C ARG A 93 11.54 23.55 -2.27
N MET A 94 10.70 24.56 -2.37
CA MET A 94 9.32 24.41 -2.81
C MET A 94 9.21 23.92 -4.26
N LEU A 95 10.07 24.42 -5.16
CA LEU A 95 10.13 23.95 -6.54
C LEU A 95 10.68 22.53 -6.65
N GLU A 96 11.64 22.15 -5.80
CA GLU A 96 12.13 20.78 -5.70
C GLU A 96 11.01 19.83 -5.23
N GLU A 97 10.27 20.19 -4.19
CA GLU A 97 9.13 19.43 -3.68
C GLU A 97 8.02 19.28 -4.74
N MET A 98 7.75 20.34 -5.51
CA MET A 98 6.77 20.30 -6.61
C MET A 98 7.25 19.42 -7.77
N ALA A 99 8.54 19.49 -8.12
CA ALA A 99 9.12 18.66 -9.17
C ALA A 99 9.15 17.18 -8.77
N GLU A 100 9.47 16.88 -7.49
CA GLU A 100 9.39 15.52 -6.96
C GLU A 100 7.95 14.97 -7.01
N ALA A 101 6.96 15.78 -6.61
CA ALA A 101 5.57 15.38 -6.67
C ALA A 101 5.13 15.01 -8.08
N GLN A 102 5.52 15.79 -9.10
CA GLN A 102 5.21 15.46 -10.50
C GLN A 102 5.90 14.21 -11.01
N VAL A 103 7.14 13.98 -10.59
CA VAL A 103 7.82 12.74 -10.96
C VAL A 103 7.11 11.54 -10.36
N TYR A 104 6.67 11.63 -9.11
CA TYR A 104 5.89 10.57 -8.48
C TYR A 104 4.54 10.35 -9.18
N GLU A 105 3.86 11.44 -9.55
CA GLU A 105 2.59 11.37 -10.30
C GLU A 105 2.78 10.64 -11.64
N ALA A 106 3.79 11.03 -12.43
CA ALA A 106 4.09 10.36 -13.69
C ALA A 106 4.48 8.87 -13.51
N MET A 107 5.22 8.54 -12.45
CA MET A 107 5.57 7.14 -12.15
C MET A 107 4.34 6.33 -11.72
N GLU A 108 3.40 6.93 -10.99
CA GLU A 108 2.16 6.28 -10.59
C GLU A 108 1.18 6.10 -11.76
N GLU A 109 1.18 7.03 -12.71
CA GLU A 109 0.45 6.87 -13.99
C GLU A 109 1.04 5.71 -14.80
N GLU A 110 2.37 5.64 -14.94
CA GLU A 110 3.04 4.53 -15.62
C GLU A 110 2.73 3.18 -14.94
N LEU A 111 2.75 3.15 -13.60
CA LEU A 111 2.35 1.96 -12.83
C LEU A 111 0.90 1.56 -13.10
N SER A 112 -0.01 2.53 -13.18
CA SER A 112 -1.42 2.29 -13.51
C SER A 112 -1.58 1.65 -14.90
N GLU A 113 -0.87 2.17 -15.89
CA GLU A 113 -0.85 1.61 -17.25
C GLU A 113 -0.23 0.22 -17.29
N GLU A 114 0.82 -0.03 -16.50
CA GLU A 114 1.44 -1.35 -16.40
C GLU A 114 0.47 -2.37 -15.80
N LEU A 115 -0.21 -2.01 -14.72
CA LEU A 115 -1.23 -2.86 -14.10
C LEU A 115 -2.36 -3.19 -15.08
N GLN A 116 -2.79 -2.23 -15.89
CA GLN A 116 -3.80 -2.47 -16.93
C GLN A 116 -3.27 -3.42 -18.02
N ARG A 117 -2.07 -3.18 -18.54
CA ARG A 117 -1.44 -4.08 -19.53
C ARG A 117 -1.29 -5.51 -19.00
N GLU A 118 -0.97 -5.66 -17.72
CA GLU A 118 -0.93 -6.99 -17.10
C GLU A 118 -2.32 -7.61 -17.00
N ALA A 119 -3.35 -6.85 -16.61
CA ALA A 119 -4.73 -7.34 -16.57
C ALA A 119 -5.18 -7.84 -17.94
N ASP A 120 -4.88 -7.13 -19.01
CA ASP A 120 -5.20 -7.51 -20.38
C ASP A 120 -4.46 -8.79 -20.83
N SER A 121 -3.32 -9.09 -20.24
CA SER A 121 -2.51 -10.27 -20.58
C SER A 121 -2.94 -11.56 -19.88
N ILE A 122 -3.76 -11.47 -18.83
CA ILE A 122 -4.14 -12.61 -17.99
C ILE A 122 -5.29 -13.39 -18.61
N SER A 123 -5.21 -14.72 -18.55
CA SER A 123 -6.35 -15.61 -18.85
C SER A 123 -7.19 -15.81 -17.60
N TYR A 124 -8.39 -15.28 -17.61
CA TYR A 124 -9.32 -15.38 -16.48
C TYR A 124 -10.08 -16.72 -16.39
N GLY A 125 -9.87 -17.61 -17.36
CA GLY A 125 -10.52 -18.93 -17.42
C GLY A 125 -11.92 -18.91 -18.03
N ASN A 126 -12.53 -20.11 -18.14
CA ASN A 126 -13.78 -20.27 -18.86
C ASN A 126 -14.98 -19.61 -18.20
N ALA A 127 -15.00 -19.52 -16.86
CA ALA A 127 -16.08 -18.88 -16.10
C ALA A 127 -16.13 -17.35 -16.31
N HIS A 128 -15.05 -16.79 -16.82
CA HIS A 128 -14.89 -15.35 -17.03
C HIS A 128 -14.63 -15.02 -18.51
N ARG A 129 -15.14 -15.84 -19.41
CA ARG A 129 -14.92 -15.63 -20.85
C ARG A 129 -15.69 -14.42 -21.36
N GLY A 130 -14.96 -13.49 -21.98
CA GLY A 130 -15.55 -12.26 -22.56
C GLY A 130 -15.90 -11.20 -21.52
N ILE A 131 -15.21 -11.20 -20.38
CA ILE A 131 -15.21 -10.08 -19.45
C ILE A 131 -14.11 -9.09 -19.83
N ASP A 132 -14.35 -7.83 -19.48
CA ASP A 132 -13.36 -6.76 -19.54
C ASP A 132 -12.91 -6.45 -18.09
N VAL A 133 -11.61 -6.36 -17.87
CA VAL A 133 -11.03 -6.05 -16.55
C VAL A 133 -10.33 -4.72 -16.62
N THR A 134 -10.79 -3.76 -15.82
CA THR A 134 -10.21 -2.42 -15.74
C THR A 134 -9.50 -2.24 -14.40
N VAL A 135 -8.28 -1.74 -14.43
CA VAL A 135 -7.53 -1.42 -13.21
C VAL A 135 -7.56 0.08 -12.98
N ASN A 136 -8.12 0.47 -11.86
CA ASN A 136 -8.23 1.86 -11.43
C ASN A 136 -7.23 2.11 -10.31
N ARG A 137 -6.26 3.00 -10.55
CA ARG A 137 -5.35 3.48 -9.51
C ARG A 137 -5.49 4.98 -9.37
N MET A 138 -5.75 5.41 -8.14
CA MET A 138 -5.85 6.83 -7.81
C MET A 138 -4.44 7.42 -7.73
N VAL A 139 -4.10 8.26 -8.66
CA VAL A 139 -2.78 8.94 -8.70
C VAL A 139 -2.78 10.12 -7.75
N HIS A 140 -3.80 10.97 -7.82
CA HIS A 140 -3.93 12.15 -6.98
C HIS A 140 -4.66 11.85 -5.67
N ILE A 141 -4.14 12.31 -4.54
CA ILE A 141 -4.72 12.13 -3.20
C ILE A 141 -5.24 13.46 -2.68
N ASP A 142 -6.53 13.52 -2.42
CA ASP A 142 -7.17 14.70 -1.85
C ASP A 142 -6.82 14.89 -0.37
N GLN A 143 -6.76 16.15 0.07
CA GLN A 143 -6.50 16.48 1.48
C GLN A 143 -7.55 15.85 2.42
N GLU A 144 -8.78 15.73 1.98
CA GLU A 144 -9.84 15.07 2.74
C GLU A 144 -9.51 13.61 3.08
N MET A 145 -8.91 12.86 2.14
CA MET A 145 -8.48 11.48 2.39
C MET A 145 -7.38 11.41 3.44
N ILE A 146 -6.43 12.33 3.39
CA ILE A 146 -5.35 12.45 4.37
C ILE A 146 -5.94 12.71 5.76
N ASP A 147 -6.86 13.67 5.87
CA ASP A 147 -7.49 14.04 7.13
C ASP A 147 -8.34 12.90 7.69
N ASN A 148 -9.11 12.22 6.85
CA ASN A 148 -9.92 11.06 7.22
C ASN A 148 -9.03 9.90 7.70
N TYR A 149 -7.92 9.61 7.01
CA TYR A 149 -6.97 8.60 7.46
C TYR A 149 -6.39 8.97 8.83
N ASN A 150 -5.91 10.19 9.00
CA ASN A 150 -5.30 10.65 10.24
C ASN A 150 -6.27 10.62 11.43
N ALA A 151 -7.57 10.78 11.18
CA ALA A 151 -8.59 10.69 12.22
C ALA A 151 -8.78 9.25 12.76
N ILE A 152 -8.73 8.24 11.89
CA ILE A 152 -9.01 6.84 12.28
C ILE A 152 -7.75 6.00 12.54
N ALA A 153 -6.63 6.33 11.90
CA ALA A 153 -5.42 5.54 11.96
C ALA A 153 -4.86 5.32 13.39
N PRO A 154 -4.85 6.29 14.33
CA PRO A 154 -4.19 6.12 15.62
C PRO A 154 -4.63 4.88 16.41
N GLU A 155 -5.92 4.53 16.38
CA GLU A 155 -6.45 3.33 17.05
C GLU A 155 -6.04 2.04 16.32
N LEU A 156 -6.15 2.04 14.99
CA LEU A 156 -5.82 0.88 14.16
C LEU A 156 -4.31 0.58 14.17
N LEU A 157 -3.47 1.59 14.22
CA LEU A 157 -2.03 1.43 14.31
C LEU A 157 -1.56 0.79 15.62
N GLN A 158 -2.37 0.84 16.69
CA GLN A 158 -2.08 0.07 17.90
C GLN A 158 -2.23 -1.44 17.67
N LEU A 159 -3.21 -1.86 16.86
CA LEU A 159 -3.38 -3.26 16.45
C LEU A 159 -2.21 -3.72 15.59
N SER A 160 -1.78 -2.89 14.63
CA SER A 160 -0.59 -3.15 13.82
C SER A 160 0.67 -3.33 14.68
N LYS A 161 0.89 -2.48 15.68
CA LYS A 161 2.02 -2.61 16.62
C LYS A 161 1.96 -3.93 17.41
N ARG A 162 0.78 -4.41 17.80
CA ARG A 162 0.62 -5.71 18.46
C ARG A 162 0.99 -6.85 17.51
N LEU A 163 0.51 -6.78 16.26
CA LEU A 163 0.83 -7.76 15.21
C LEU A 163 2.33 -7.80 14.93
N GLN A 164 2.98 -6.65 14.76
CA GLN A 164 4.43 -6.54 14.55
C GLN A 164 5.23 -7.24 15.67
N ARG A 165 4.84 -7.04 16.95
CA ARG A 165 5.51 -7.68 18.08
C ARG A 165 5.36 -9.20 18.06
N SER A 166 4.16 -9.70 17.75
CA SER A 166 3.87 -11.13 17.69
C SER A 166 4.61 -11.82 16.55
N ILE A 167 4.61 -11.23 15.37
CA ILE A 167 5.27 -11.79 14.18
C ILE A 167 6.78 -11.70 14.27
N ARG A 168 7.32 -10.63 14.86
CA ARG A 168 8.78 -10.50 14.97
C ARG A 168 9.42 -11.68 15.69
N SER A 169 8.78 -12.22 16.72
CA SER A 169 9.27 -13.43 17.41
C SER A 169 9.26 -14.64 16.48
N VAL A 170 8.21 -14.84 15.69
CA VAL A 170 8.07 -15.94 14.74
C VAL A 170 9.13 -15.89 13.64
N LEU A 171 9.36 -14.70 13.09
CA LEU A 171 10.38 -14.48 12.05
C LEU A 171 11.81 -14.60 12.60
N THR A 172 12.04 -14.19 13.85
CA THR A 172 13.36 -14.24 14.49
C THR A 172 13.74 -15.67 14.87
N ASP A 173 12.80 -16.47 15.39
CA ASP A 173 13.07 -17.89 15.75
C ASP A 173 13.56 -18.71 14.56
N LYS A 174 13.14 -18.37 13.35
CA LYS A 174 13.60 -19.04 12.13
C LYS A 174 14.93 -18.50 11.58
N ARG A 175 15.28 -17.26 11.90
CA ARG A 175 16.54 -16.62 11.50
C ARG A 175 17.74 -17.03 12.36
N GLN A 176 17.51 -17.31 13.63
CA GLN A 176 18.58 -17.72 14.53
C GLN A 176 18.87 -19.19 14.32
N GLY A 177 19.95 -19.50 13.61
CA GLY A 177 20.56 -20.79 13.67
C GLY A 177 20.78 -21.15 15.14
N GLY A 178 20.43 -22.35 15.52
CA GLY A 178 20.51 -22.78 16.92
C GLY A 178 20.88 -24.22 17.07
N LYS A 179 21.39 -24.55 18.24
CA LYS A 179 21.64 -25.91 18.64
C LYS A 179 20.39 -26.43 19.35
N GLN A 180 19.63 -27.30 18.70
CA GLN A 180 18.58 -28.08 19.36
C GLN A 180 19.24 -29.20 20.15
N THR A 181 19.07 -29.20 21.46
CA THR A 181 19.59 -30.22 22.38
C THR A 181 18.45 -31.04 22.99
N GLY A 182 18.77 -32.20 23.57
CA GLY A 182 17.77 -33.03 24.23
C GLY A 182 16.92 -33.84 23.25
N LEU A 183 17.47 -34.24 22.11
CA LEU A 183 16.81 -35.10 21.14
C LEU A 183 17.14 -36.56 21.37
N LEU A 184 16.20 -37.48 21.09
CA LEU A 184 16.40 -38.92 21.10
C LEU A 184 17.24 -39.39 19.91
N ALA A 185 17.29 -38.63 18.81
CA ALA A 185 18.11 -38.85 17.63
C ALA A 185 18.57 -37.54 17.02
N GLY A 186 19.79 -37.46 16.48
CA GLY A 186 20.31 -36.21 15.89
C GLY A 186 21.68 -36.43 15.25
N LYS A 187 22.16 -35.45 14.51
CA LYS A 187 23.42 -35.49 13.76
C LYS A 187 24.66 -35.45 14.66
N ARG A 188 24.56 -34.99 15.89
CA ARG A 188 25.69 -34.88 16.85
C ARG A 188 25.25 -35.28 18.25
N LEU A 189 26.19 -35.80 19.04
CA LEU A 189 26.01 -36.05 20.46
C LEU A 189 26.27 -34.78 21.26
N ASN A 190 25.41 -34.51 22.24
CA ASN A 190 25.63 -33.44 23.21
C ASN A 190 26.44 -34.02 24.38
N GLN A 191 27.72 -33.74 24.42
CA GLN A 191 28.64 -34.27 25.46
C GLN A 191 28.17 -33.90 26.87
N HIS A 192 27.52 -32.73 27.06
CA HIS A 192 26.99 -32.29 28.34
C HIS A 192 25.70 -32.99 28.76
N ALA A 193 25.13 -33.84 27.92
CA ALA A 193 23.89 -34.56 28.20
C ALA A 193 24.14 -36.10 28.32
N LEU A 194 25.36 -36.55 28.21
CA LEU A 194 25.69 -37.98 28.24
C LEU A 194 25.41 -38.66 29.60
N TYR A 195 25.25 -37.85 30.66
CA TYR A 195 24.89 -38.36 32.00
C TYR A 195 23.38 -38.60 32.17
N ARG A 196 22.56 -38.31 31.14
CA ARG A 196 21.11 -38.46 31.21
C ARG A 196 20.68 -39.85 30.82
N ASP A 197 19.87 -40.46 31.68
CA ASP A 197 19.33 -41.82 31.46
C ASP A 197 18.09 -41.83 30.54
N ASP A 198 17.59 -40.64 30.13
CA ASP A 198 16.41 -40.49 29.27
C ASP A 198 16.66 -40.68 27.76
N GLY A 199 17.93 -41.02 27.40
CA GLY A 199 18.33 -41.20 26.00
C GLY A 199 18.36 -39.93 25.15
N ARG A 200 18.04 -38.76 25.71
CA ARG A 200 17.99 -37.47 25.00
C ARG A 200 19.36 -36.80 24.90
N VAL A 201 20.30 -37.54 24.37
CA VAL A 201 21.72 -37.14 24.30
C VAL A 201 22.13 -36.52 22.96
N PHE A 202 21.21 -36.45 21.99
CA PHE A 202 21.52 -35.93 20.68
C PHE A 202 21.24 -34.45 20.55
N CYS A 203 21.93 -33.83 19.61
CA CYS A 203 21.68 -32.45 19.19
C CYS A 203 21.79 -32.28 17.67
N ASN A 204 21.04 -31.33 17.15
CA ASN A 204 21.15 -30.85 15.79
C ASN A 204 21.57 -29.36 15.79
N SER A 205 22.53 -29.02 14.96
CA SER A 205 22.85 -27.62 14.65
C SER A 205 22.04 -27.21 13.43
N ARG A 206 21.22 -26.21 13.57
CA ARG A 206 20.64 -25.50 12.43
C ARG A 206 21.54 -24.32 12.09
N LEU A 207 21.93 -24.20 10.83
CA LEU A 207 22.61 -23.03 10.33
C LEU A 207 21.62 -21.85 10.39
N PRO A 208 22.09 -20.59 10.57
CA PRO A 208 21.25 -19.42 10.37
C PRO A 208 20.62 -19.51 8.97
N THR A 209 19.30 -19.43 8.90
CA THR A 209 18.58 -19.39 7.64
C THR A 209 18.44 -17.93 7.22
N GLU A 210 18.55 -17.66 5.95
CA GLU A 210 18.23 -16.34 5.42
C GLU A 210 16.81 -15.90 5.83
N PRO A 211 16.57 -14.59 5.98
CA PRO A 211 15.24 -14.10 6.31
C PRO A 211 14.24 -14.59 5.25
N ILE A 212 13.12 -15.14 5.70
CA ILE A 212 12.06 -15.58 4.78
C ILE A 212 11.52 -14.34 4.08
N ASN A 213 11.63 -14.33 2.77
CA ASN A 213 11.05 -13.32 1.94
C ASN A 213 9.55 -13.62 1.77
N LEU A 214 8.69 -12.92 2.52
CA LEU A 214 7.24 -13.04 2.49
C LEU A 214 6.66 -11.90 1.65
N ALA A 215 5.76 -12.22 0.72
CA ALA A 215 4.92 -11.25 0.04
C ALA A 215 3.44 -11.46 0.43
N VAL A 216 2.73 -10.39 0.66
CA VAL A 216 1.32 -10.40 1.10
C VAL A 216 0.47 -9.65 0.07
N ALA A 217 -0.65 -10.26 -0.30
CA ALA A 217 -1.70 -9.55 -1.04
C ALA A 217 -3.01 -9.60 -0.26
N LEU A 218 -3.78 -8.54 -0.35
CA LEU A 218 -5.12 -8.41 0.18
C LEU A 218 -6.07 -8.08 -0.97
N LEU A 219 -7.12 -8.88 -1.11
CA LEU A 219 -8.20 -8.64 -2.06
C LEU A 219 -9.48 -8.37 -1.29
N VAL A 220 -10.12 -7.23 -1.54
CA VAL A 220 -11.32 -6.78 -0.84
C VAL A 220 -12.49 -6.74 -1.81
N ASP A 221 -13.55 -7.41 -1.43
CA ASP A 221 -14.85 -7.32 -2.10
C ASP A 221 -15.48 -5.96 -1.78
N GLU A 222 -15.76 -5.19 -2.82
CA GLU A 222 -16.44 -3.89 -2.75
C GLU A 222 -17.85 -3.95 -3.33
N SER A 223 -18.46 -5.12 -3.31
CA SER A 223 -19.85 -5.26 -3.76
C SER A 223 -20.83 -4.57 -2.81
N GLY A 224 -22.03 -4.28 -3.32
CA GLY A 224 -23.08 -3.59 -2.58
C GLY A 224 -23.50 -4.31 -1.29
N SER A 225 -23.36 -5.63 -1.20
CA SER A 225 -23.63 -6.43 -0.01
C SER A 225 -22.69 -6.08 1.17
N MET A 226 -21.50 -5.58 0.87
CA MET A 226 -20.53 -5.13 1.87
C MET A 226 -20.93 -3.84 2.61
N CYS A 227 -21.96 -3.11 2.14
CA CYS A 227 -22.54 -1.97 2.84
C CYS A 227 -23.20 -2.38 4.16
N GLY A 228 -23.72 -3.62 4.24
CA GLY A 228 -24.42 -4.11 5.44
C GLY A 228 -23.48 -4.47 6.59
N SER A 229 -23.94 -4.26 7.83
CA SER A 229 -23.25 -4.74 9.06
C SER A 229 -21.80 -4.27 9.20
N ASP A 230 -21.48 -3.05 8.78
CA ASP A 230 -20.14 -2.45 8.83
C ASP A 230 -19.04 -3.27 8.14
N ARG A 231 -19.41 -4.15 7.18
CA ARG A 231 -18.44 -5.04 6.52
C ARG A 231 -17.33 -4.28 5.83
N ILE A 232 -17.67 -3.30 4.99
CA ILE A 232 -16.65 -2.51 4.26
C ILE A 232 -15.78 -1.68 5.20
N THR A 233 -16.34 -1.16 6.30
CA THR A 233 -15.59 -0.42 7.33
C THR A 233 -14.58 -1.32 8.03
N ARG A 234 -14.97 -2.57 8.35
CA ARG A 234 -14.06 -3.57 8.94
C ARG A 234 -13.01 -4.05 7.96
N ALA A 235 -13.38 -4.21 6.69
CA ALA A 235 -12.45 -4.54 5.61
C ALA A 235 -11.38 -3.45 5.45
N ARG A 236 -11.79 -2.18 5.39
CA ARG A 236 -10.89 -1.02 5.35
C ARG A 236 -9.98 -0.96 6.56
N ALA A 237 -10.51 -1.13 7.77
CA ALA A 237 -9.72 -1.17 8.99
C ALA A 237 -8.67 -2.30 8.97
N THR A 238 -9.06 -3.49 8.48
CA THR A 238 -8.13 -4.62 8.29
C THR A 238 -7.04 -4.27 7.28
N ALA A 239 -7.40 -3.65 6.15
CA ALA A 239 -6.46 -3.22 5.13
C ALA A 239 -5.43 -2.22 5.68
N ILE A 240 -5.87 -1.23 6.48
CA ILE A 240 -4.97 -0.25 7.13
C ILE A 240 -3.99 -0.97 8.08
N VAL A 241 -4.49 -1.90 8.91
CA VAL A 241 -3.64 -2.65 9.85
C VAL A 241 -2.62 -3.51 9.12
N VAL A 242 -3.04 -4.21 8.06
CA VAL A 242 -2.16 -5.06 7.25
C VAL A 242 -1.14 -4.24 6.49
N HIS A 243 -1.54 -3.11 5.89
CA HIS A 243 -0.65 -2.20 5.20
C HIS A 243 0.46 -1.68 6.11
N ASP A 244 0.10 -1.03 7.24
CA ASP A 244 1.09 -0.48 8.19
C ASP A 244 1.99 -1.59 8.76
N PHE A 245 1.43 -2.76 9.05
CA PHE A 245 2.21 -3.90 9.51
C PHE A 245 3.27 -4.33 8.48
N CYS A 246 2.88 -4.47 7.22
CA CYS A 246 3.79 -4.87 6.15
C CYS A 246 4.85 -3.80 5.89
N GLU A 247 4.44 -2.53 5.78
CA GLU A 247 5.34 -1.39 5.58
C GLU A 247 6.41 -1.32 6.68
N LYS A 248 6.02 -1.41 7.95
CA LYS A 248 6.95 -1.34 9.11
C LYS A 248 7.91 -2.52 9.22
N LEU A 249 7.58 -3.65 8.65
CA LEU A 249 8.45 -4.83 8.63
C LEU A 249 9.20 -5.00 7.29
N GLY A 250 8.99 -4.12 6.33
CA GLY A 250 9.57 -4.22 4.99
C GLY A 250 9.04 -5.45 4.23
N ILE A 251 7.79 -5.85 4.49
CA ILE A 251 7.12 -6.94 3.77
C ILE A 251 6.41 -6.33 2.56
N PRO A 252 6.73 -6.74 1.34
CA PRO A 252 5.99 -6.31 0.16
C PRO A 252 4.51 -6.61 0.27
N VAL A 253 3.67 -5.59 0.02
CA VAL A 253 2.22 -5.71 0.15
C VAL A 253 1.51 -5.14 -1.07
N MET A 254 0.49 -5.86 -1.53
CA MET A 254 -0.44 -5.39 -2.56
C MET A 254 -1.86 -5.43 -1.99
N ILE A 255 -2.63 -4.36 -2.15
CA ILE A 255 -4.02 -4.26 -1.69
C ILE A 255 -4.88 -3.81 -2.85
N MET A 256 -5.84 -4.67 -3.20
CA MET A 256 -6.77 -4.42 -4.29
C MET A 256 -8.20 -4.52 -3.77
N GLY A 257 -9.05 -3.58 -4.20
CA GLY A 257 -10.49 -3.73 -4.15
C GLY A 257 -11.04 -4.24 -5.47
N HIS A 258 -12.23 -4.82 -5.48
CA HIS A 258 -12.89 -5.17 -6.72
C HIS A 258 -14.40 -5.03 -6.63
N THR A 259 -14.99 -4.69 -7.76
CA THR A 259 -16.43 -4.75 -8.00
C THR A 259 -16.69 -5.23 -9.42
N ALA A 260 -17.91 -5.57 -9.73
CA ALA A 260 -18.31 -5.98 -11.09
C ALA A 260 -19.63 -5.31 -11.48
N SER A 261 -19.80 -5.07 -12.77
CA SER A 261 -21.05 -4.61 -13.34
C SER A 261 -21.22 -5.26 -14.71
N SER A 262 -22.16 -6.19 -14.81
CA SER A 262 -22.39 -7.00 -16.02
C SER A 262 -21.13 -7.79 -16.41
N ARG A 263 -20.44 -7.42 -17.47
CA ARG A 263 -19.21 -8.09 -17.92
C ARG A 263 -17.94 -7.30 -17.66
N MET A 264 -18.05 -6.19 -16.93
CA MET A 264 -16.91 -5.39 -16.54
C MET A 264 -16.53 -5.72 -15.10
N VAL A 265 -15.24 -5.88 -14.84
CA VAL A 265 -14.69 -6.05 -13.51
C VAL A 265 -13.72 -4.90 -13.27
N ASP A 266 -14.05 -4.07 -12.31
CA ASP A 266 -13.21 -2.97 -11.88
C ASP A 266 -12.34 -3.40 -10.71
N LEU A 267 -11.04 -3.25 -10.85
CA LEU A 267 -10.05 -3.49 -9.82
C LEU A 267 -9.52 -2.14 -9.33
N TYR A 268 -9.56 -1.91 -8.04
CA TYR A 268 -9.05 -0.68 -7.41
C TYR A 268 -7.71 -0.97 -6.76
N SER A 269 -6.63 -0.37 -7.28
CA SER A 269 -5.28 -0.55 -6.76
C SER A 269 -5.00 0.45 -5.65
N TYR A 270 -5.14 0.04 -4.40
CA TYR A 270 -4.86 0.86 -3.23
C TYR A 270 -3.38 0.84 -2.84
N ALA A 271 -2.75 -0.34 -2.91
CA ALA A 271 -1.33 -0.51 -2.74
C ALA A 271 -0.79 -1.50 -3.77
N ALA A 272 0.34 -1.21 -4.36
CA ALA A 272 1.03 -2.11 -5.28
C ALA A 272 2.44 -2.41 -4.77
N PHE A 273 3.03 -3.54 -5.22
CA PHE A 273 4.39 -3.90 -4.83
C PHE A 273 5.42 -2.86 -5.26
N ASP A 274 5.12 -2.16 -6.33
CA ASP A 274 6.02 -1.21 -7.01
C ASP A 274 5.58 0.26 -6.78
N SER A 275 4.70 0.52 -5.80
CA SER A 275 4.31 1.88 -5.40
C SER A 275 5.51 2.72 -4.98
N VAL A 276 5.58 3.95 -5.45
CA VAL A 276 6.74 4.83 -5.21
C VAL A 276 6.43 6.06 -4.34
N ASP A 277 5.20 6.57 -4.40
CA ASP A 277 4.80 7.85 -3.78
C ASP A 277 4.49 7.77 -2.26
N ARG A 278 4.48 6.58 -1.67
CA ARG A 278 4.14 6.30 -0.26
C ARG A 278 2.73 6.76 0.18
N ASN A 279 1.84 7.02 -0.78
CA ASN A 279 0.48 7.46 -0.52
C ASN A 279 -0.53 6.32 -0.43
N ASP A 280 -0.11 5.08 -0.57
CA ASP A 280 -0.97 3.89 -0.54
C ASP A 280 -1.89 3.85 0.68
N ARG A 281 -1.40 4.25 1.86
CA ARG A 281 -2.21 4.34 3.08
C ARG A 281 -3.41 5.26 2.96
N TYR A 282 -3.31 6.34 2.19
CA TYR A 282 -4.41 7.29 1.98
C TYR A 282 -5.38 6.78 0.93
N ARG A 283 -4.90 6.09 -0.11
CA ARG A 283 -5.74 5.42 -1.12
C ARG A 283 -6.72 4.44 -0.49
N LEU A 284 -6.36 3.80 0.63
CA LEU A 284 -7.25 2.90 1.37
C LEU A 284 -8.55 3.59 1.84
N MET A 285 -8.59 4.91 1.91
CA MET A 285 -9.78 5.66 2.30
C MET A 285 -10.87 5.68 1.23
N ASP A 286 -10.54 5.45 -0.04
CA ASP A 286 -11.51 5.33 -1.15
C ASP A 286 -12.28 4.00 -1.14
N MET A 287 -11.81 3.01 -0.36
CA MET A 287 -12.45 1.70 -0.27
C MET A 287 -13.91 1.83 0.17
N SER A 288 -14.85 1.44 -0.68
CA SER A 288 -16.29 1.63 -0.48
C SER A 288 -17.10 0.52 -1.13
N ALA A 289 -18.32 0.28 -0.63
CA ALA A 289 -19.24 -0.66 -1.26
C ALA A 289 -19.82 -0.06 -2.56
N ARG A 290 -19.77 -0.81 -3.67
CA ARG A 290 -20.11 -0.31 -5.02
C ARG A 290 -21.23 -1.14 -5.68
N TRP A 291 -20.91 -2.03 -6.61
CA TRP A 291 -21.88 -2.76 -7.44
C TRP A 291 -21.97 -4.25 -7.07
N CYS A 292 -21.91 -5.13 -8.09
CA CYS A 292 -21.89 -6.58 -7.93
C CYS A 292 -20.46 -7.09 -7.69
N ASN A 293 -20.27 -8.42 -7.58
CA ASN A 293 -18.94 -8.99 -7.48
C ASN A 293 -18.75 -10.20 -8.39
N ARG A 294 -17.54 -10.27 -8.95
CA ARG A 294 -17.02 -11.40 -9.71
C ARG A 294 -15.66 -11.79 -9.16
N ASP A 295 -15.69 -12.30 -7.93
CA ASP A 295 -14.49 -12.62 -7.12
C ASP A 295 -13.43 -13.41 -7.90
N GLY A 296 -13.84 -14.36 -8.73
CA GLY A 296 -12.91 -15.25 -9.42
C GLY A 296 -11.97 -14.54 -10.39
N ALA A 297 -12.46 -13.52 -11.11
CA ALA A 297 -11.61 -12.74 -12.00
C ALA A 297 -10.59 -11.91 -11.23
N ALA A 298 -11.04 -11.18 -10.22
CA ALA A 298 -10.18 -10.38 -9.35
C ALA A 298 -9.14 -11.25 -8.63
N LEU A 299 -9.57 -12.41 -8.13
CA LEU A 299 -8.69 -13.37 -7.47
C LEU A 299 -7.59 -13.89 -8.40
N ARG A 300 -7.91 -14.16 -9.68
CA ARG A 300 -6.90 -14.59 -10.67
C ARG A 300 -5.88 -13.50 -10.93
N PHE A 301 -6.31 -12.25 -11.08
CA PHE A 301 -5.40 -11.12 -11.27
C PHE A 301 -4.38 -11.01 -10.12
N VAL A 302 -4.87 -10.93 -8.88
CA VAL A 302 -4.02 -10.77 -7.70
C VAL A 302 -3.11 -11.98 -7.49
N ALA A 303 -3.62 -13.19 -7.72
CA ALA A 303 -2.83 -14.40 -7.59
C ALA A 303 -1.73 -14.50 -8.67
N GLU A 304 -1.99 -14.08 -9.92
CA GLU A 304 -0.96 -14.02 -10.97
C GLU A 304 0.16 -13.01 -10.63
N LYS A 305 -0.19 -11.85 -10.12
CA LYS A 305 0.81 -10.87 -9.62
C LYS A 305 1.68 -11.49 -8.55
N LEU A 306 1.09 -12.17 -7.55
CA LEU A 306 1.83 -12.87 -6.51
C LEU A 306 2.71 -14.00 -7.05
N VAL A 307 2.25 -14.78 -8.03
CA VAL A 307 3.06 -15.85 -8.63
C VAL A 307 4.32 -15.27 -9.26
N LYS A 308 4.21 -14.15 -9.95
CA LYS A 308 5.35 -13.47 -10.61
C LYS A 308 6.29 -12.80 -9.62
N TYR A 309 5.80 -12.38 -8.45
CA TYR A 309 6.60 -11.67 -7.46
C TYR A 309 7.70 -12.59 -6.86
N PRO A 310 8.95 -12.13 -6.73
CA PRO A 310 10.06 -12.94 -6.23
C PRO A 310 10.04 -13.04 -4.69
N ALA A 311 9.24 -13.97 -4.14
CA ALA A 311 9.15 -14.24 -2.71
C ALA A 311 9.10 -15.75 -2.43
N ASP A 312 9.65 -16.16 -1.26
CA ASP A 312 9.67 -17.56 -0.82
C ASP A 312 8.31 -18.01 -0.30
N ALA A 313 7.62 -17.12 0.37
CA ALA A 313 6.26 -17.31 0.88
C ALA A 313 5.33 -16.26 0.30
N LYS A 314 4.19 -16.69 -0.24
CA LYS A 314 3.22 -15.85 -0.93
C LYS A 314 1.86 -16.07 -0.31
N MET A 315 1.31 -15.04 0.30
CA MET A 315 0.02 -15.09 0.98
C MET A 315 -0.97 -14.13 0.33
N LEU A 316 -2.15 -14.64 0.05
CA LEU A 316 -3.29 -13.85 -0.42
C LEU A 316 -4.43 -13.99 0.58
N LEU A 317 -4.87 -12.89 1.14
CA LEU A 317 -6.04 -12.79 2.01
C LEU A 317 -7.19 -12.14 1.26
N ILE A 318 -8.34 -12.81 1.22
CA ILE A 318 -9.56 -12.30 0.59
C ILE A 318 -10.51 -11.88 1.71
N ILE A 319 -11.05 -10.68 1.61
CA ILE A 319 -12.14 -10.19 2.47
C ILE A 319 -13.40 -10.09 1.61
N SER A 320 -14.35 -10.99 1.82
CA SER A 320 -15.62 -11.04 1.08
C SER A 320 -16.70 -11.60 2.00
N ASP A 321 -17.96 -11.31 1.69
CA ASP A 321 -19.10 -11.97 2.32
C ASP A 321 -19.40 -13.37 1.74
N GLY A 322 -18.60 -13.79 0.74
CA GLY A 322 -18.66 -15.08 0.09
C GLY A 322 -19.90 -15.28 -0.78
N GLN A 323 -20.47 -14.21 -1.31
CA GLN A 323 -21.62 -14.22 -2.20
C GLN A 323 -21.29 -13.69 -3.60
N PRO A 324 -20.56 -14.45 -4.43
CA PRO A 324 -20.39 -14.06 -5.82
C PRO A 324 -21.75 -13.85 -6.47
N ASN A 325 -21.96 -12.66 -6.99
CA ASN A 325 -23.24 -12.28 -7.59
C ASN A 325 -23.05 -11.27 -8.71
N ASP A 326 -22.94 -11.77 -9.92
CA ASP A 326 -22.94 -11.01 -11.15
C ASP A 326 -23.83 -11.72 -12.18
N ASP A 327 -24.18 -11.10 -13.28
CA ASP A 327 -25.22 -11.53 -14.25
C ASP A 327 -25.17 -13.03 -14.62
N ASP A 328 -23.98 -13.56 -14.91
CA ASP A 328 -23.74 -14.95 -15.30
C ASP A 328 -22.76 -15.68 -14.36
N TYR A 329 -22.44 -15.08 -13.20
CA TYR A 329 -21.47 -15.60 -12.24
C TYR A 329 -22.03 -15.59 -10.82
N GLY A 330 -22.54 -16.72 -10.36
CA GLY A 330 -23.13 -16.81 -9.02
C GLY A 330 -23.41 -18.25 -8.57
N GLY A 331 -23.89 -18.40 -7.36
CA GLY A 331 -24.30 -19.66 -6.75
C GLY A 331 -23.21 -20.73 -6.72
N SER A 332 -23.61 -22.00 -6.86
CA SER A 332 -22.70 -23.15 -6.75
C SER A 332 -21.63 -23.22 -7.83
N ALA A 333 -21.89 -22.66 -9.01
CA ALA A 333 -20.93 -22.63 -10.11
C ALA A 333 -19.78 -21.67 -9.79
N ALA A 334 -20.07 -20.48 -9.28
CA ALA A 334 -19.06 -19.52 -8.83
C ALA A 334 -18.28 -20.05 -7.62
N GLU A 335 -18.95 -20.69 -6.65
CA GLU A 335 -18.25 -21.35 -5.52
C GLU A 335 -17.30 -22.45 -6.01
N ALA A 336 -17.69 -23.22 -7.03
CA ALA A 336 -16.83 -24.26 -7.62
C ALA A 336 -15.61 -23.66 -8.34
N ASP A 337 -15.81 -22.54 -9.06
CA ASP A 337 -14.72 -21.81 -9.71
C ASP A 337 -13.73 -21.29 -8.67
N LEU A 338 -14.18 -20.62 -7.61
CA LEU A 338 -13.31 -20.11 -6.53
C LEU A 338 -12.51 -21.23 -5.85
N ARG A 339 -13.13 -22.40 -5.62
CA ARG A 339 -12.39 -23.59 -5.12
C ARG A 339 -11.34 -24.06 -6.11
N GLY A 340 -11.66 -24.05 -7.39
CA GLY A 340 -10.74 -24.39 -8.48
C GLY A 340 -9.54 -23.45 -8.52
N ILE A 341 -9.79 -22.15 -8.48
CA ILE A 341 -8.76 -21.11 -8.46
C ILE A 341 -7.85 -21.28 -7.24
N LYS A 342 -8.42 -21.46 -6.04
CA LYS A 342 -7.63 -21.71 -4.83
C LYS A 342 -6.70 -22.91 -4.99
N LEU A 343 -7.20 -24.03 -5.51
CA LEU A 343 -6.40 -25.23 -5.71
C LEU A 343 -5.29 -25.02 -6.74
N GLU A 344 -5.61 -24.34 -7.85
CA GLU A 344 -4.66 -24.01 -8.92
C GLU A 344 -3.48 -23.20 -8.37
N TYR A 345 -3.77 -22.09 -7.71
CA TYR A 345 -2.73 -21.19 -7.21
C TYR A 345 -1.99 -21.72 -5.98
N SER A 346 -2.62 -22.55 -5.16
CA SER A 346 -1.92 -23.27 -4.10
C SER A 346 -0.81 -24.17 -4.66
N ARG A 347 -1.04 -24.83 -5.81
CA ARG A 347 -0.01 -25.64 -6.51
C ARG A 347 1.10 -24.77 -7.10
N ARG A 348 0.83 -23.52 -7.37
CA ARG A 348 1.80 -22.51 -7.86
C ARG A 348 2.49 -21.75 -6.73
N GLY A 349 2.29 -22.16 -5.46
CA GLY A 349 2.97 -21.61 -4.29
C GLY A 349 2.28 -20.42 -3.63
N VAL A 350 1.06 -20.03 -4.06
CA VAL A 350 0.29 -18.97 -3.41
C VAL A 350 -0.68 -19.57 -2.40
N GLN A 351 -0.55 -19.20 -1.15
CA GLN A 351 -1.47 -19.61 -0.08
C GLN A 351 -2.64 -18.63 0.00
N ILE A 352 -3.84 -19.11 -0.30
CA ILE A 352 -5.05 -18.29 -0.32
C ILE A 352 -5.89 -18.56 0.92
N PHE A 353 -6.20 -17.48 1.65
CA PHE A 353 -7.03 -17.47 2.86
C PHE A 353 -8.17 -16.49 2.67
N ALA A 354 -9.27 -16.74 3.36
CA ALA A 354 -10.40 -15.81 3.35
C ALA A 354 -10.64 -15.23 4.75
N ALA A 355 -11.12 -14.00 4.81
CA ALA A 355 -11.58 -13.37 6.01
C ALA A 355 -13.11 -13.27 5.97
N ALA A 356 -13.76 -13.79 7.01
CA ALA A 356 -15.20 -13.73 7.19
C ALA A 356 -15.59 -12.62 8.15
N ILE A 357 -16.73 -11.98 7.88
CA ILE A 357 -17.30 -10.94 8.73
C ILE A 357 -18.72 -11.38 9.18
N GLY A 358 -18.89 -11.59 10.47
CA GLY A 358 -20.21 -11.92 11.02
C GLY A 358 -20.74 -13.30 10.63
N THR A 359 -21.91 -13.36 9.99
CA THR A 359 -22.66 -14.61 9.72
C THR A 359 -22.18 -15.36 8.46
N ASP A 360 -21.25 -14.83 7.71
CA ASP A 360 -20.85 -15.36 6.40
C ASP A 360 -19.86 -16.54 6.50
N ARG A 361 -19.52 -16.92 7.72
CA ARG A 361 -18.57 -17.98 8.07
C ARG A 361 -18.80 -19.29 7.33
N ASP A 362 -20.02 -19.84 7.38
CA ASP A 362 -20.32 -21.16 6.81
C ASP A 362 -20.13 -21.19 5.29
N ARG A 363 -20.33 -20.04 4.62
CA ARG A 363 -20.14 -19.90 3.19
C ARG A 363 -18.66 -19.77 2.83
N ILE A 364 -17.97 -18.95 3.55
CA ILE A 364 -16.50 -18.78 3.40
C ILE A 364 -15.79 -20.11 3.66
N GLU A 365 -16.21 -20.88 4.68
CA GLU A 365 -15.66 -22.20 4.99
C GLU A 365 -15.91 -23.23 3.86
N ARG A 366 -17.08 -23.19 3.22
CA ARG A 366 -17.37 -24.06 2.06
C ARG A 366 -16.49 -23.78 0.86
N ILE A 367 -16.14 -22.52 0.62
CA ILE A 367 -15.33 -22.11 -0.53
C ILE A 367 -13.84 -22.29 -0.21
N TYR A 368 -13.40 -21.78 0.92
CA TYR A 368 -11.97 -21.65 1.26
C TYR A 368 -11.50 -22.69 2.29
N GLY A 369 -12.41 -23.54 2.83
CA GLY A 369 -12.06 -24.54 3.84
C GLY A 369 -11.68 -23.94 5.18
N ASN A 370 -11.04 -24.73 6.05
CA ASN A 370 -10.72 -24.35 7.43
C ASN A 370 -9.64 -23.26 7.58
N GLY A 371 -9.19 -22.65 6.50
CA GLY A 371 -8.17 -21.58 6.47
C GLY A 371 -8.80 -20.19 6.43
N TYR A 372 -9.90 -19.94 7.14
CA TYR A 372 -10.49 -18.60 7.19
C TYR A 372 -10.11 -17.86 8.48
N LEU A 373 -10.14 -16.52 8.39
CA LEU A 373 -9.96 -15.60 9.50
C LEU A 373 -11.32 -15.00 9.86
N ASP A 374 -11.67 -14.98 11.13
CA ASP A 374 -12.83 -14.20 11.59
C ASP A 374 -12.36 -12.79 11.98
N ILE A 375 -12.75 -11.81 11.17
CA ILE A 375 -12.44 -10.39 11.40
C ILE A 375 -13.62 -9.61 11.98
N SER A 376 -14.61 -10.30 12.53
CA SER A 376 -15.72 -9.66 13.25
C SER A 376 -15.24 -8.91 14.49
N ASP A 377 -14.16 -9.37 15.14
CA ASP A 377 -13.45 -8.67 16.20
C ASP A 377 -12.02 -8.35 15.76
N LEU A 378 -11.79 -7.10 15.38
CA LEU A 378 -10.47 -6.61 14.95
C LEU A 378 -9.37 -6.76 16.01
N ASN A 379 -9.73 -6.85 17.31
CA ASN A 379 -8.73 -7.08 18.37
C ASN A 379 -8.10 -8.47 18.28
N GLN A 380 -8.79 -9.44 17.69
CA GLN A 380 -8.27 -10.80 17.47
C GLN A 380 -7.39 -10.90 16.22
N LEU A 381 -7.49 -9.94 15.30
CA LEU A 381 -6.77 -9.94 14.04
C LEU A 381 -5.25 -10.17 14.21
N PRO A 382 -4.54 -9.48 15.15
CA PRO A 382 -3.10 -9.72 15.33
C PRO A 382 -2.74 -11.16 15.69
N ILE A 383 -3.56 -11.81 16.53
CA ILE A 383 -3.31 -13.19 16.97
C ILE A 383 -3.56 -14.14 15.82
N MET A 384 -4.68 -13.97 15.12
CA MET A 384 -5.09 -14.85 14.02
C MET A 384 -4.14 -14.76 12.83
N LEU A 385 -3.77 -13.55 12.42
CA LEU A 385 -2.77 -13.36 11.35
C LEU A 385 -1.40 -13.91 11.72
N THR A 386 -0.96 -13.72 12.97
CA THR A 386 0.30 -14.32 13.45
C THR A 386 0.28 -15.83 13.32
N GLN A 387 -0.77 -16.49 13.76
CA GLN A 387 -0.92 -17.94 13.67
C GLN A 387 -0.96 -18.42 12.22
N LEU A 388 -1.69 -17.70 11.37
CA LEU A 388 -1.80 -18.02 9.96
C LEU A 388 -0.45 -17.93 9.26
N ILE A 389 0.28 -16.83 9.45
CA ILE A 389 1.62 -16.65 8.89
C ILE A 389 2.56 -17.73 9.43
N ALA A 390 2.58 -17.97 10.76
CA ALA A 390 3.46 -18.95 11.38
C ALA A 390 3.28 -20.39 10.84
N ARG A 391 2.03 -20.78 10.53
CA ARG A 391 1.70 -22.10 9.96
C ARG A 391 2.15 -22.27 8.53
N ASN A 392 2.20 -21.18 7.77
CA ASN A 392 2.39 -21.20 6.31
C ASN A 392 3.79 -20.76 5.87
N LEU A 393 4.64 -20.33 6.81
CA LEU A 393 6.04 -20.11 6.52
C LEU A 393 6.74 -21.45 6.22
N PRO A 394 7.64 -21.50 5.22
CA PRO A 394 8.43 -22.70 4.91
C PRO A 394 9.17 -23.19 6.17
N LYS A 395 9.14 -24.50 6.40
CA LYS A 395 9.77 -25.13 7.56
C LYS A 395 11.28 -25.27 7.38
#